data_3c2ab2a992de5b4b5b2f4d731d1ee0fd
#
_entry.id   3c2ab2a992de5b4b5b2f4d731d1ee0fd
#
_cell.length_a   1.000
_cell.length_b   1.000
_cell.length_c   1.000
_cell.angle_alpha   90.00
_cell.angle_beta   90.00
_cell.angle_gamma   90.00
#
_symmetry.space_group_name_H-M   'P 1'
#
loop_
_entity.id
_entity.type
_entity.pdbx_description
1 polymer ?
#
loop_
_entity_poly.entity_id
_entity_poly.type
_entity_poly.pdbx_seq_one_letter_code
_entity_poly.pdbx_strand_id
1 'polypeptide(L)'
;MAEKTLEEMRQAVAEIREKMAAAAREAGRDPAAVQLCAACKTRTAQTIAASAGLPIDVFGENHVQELCANYDAGAYCGKPSHFIGHLQTNKIKKVLGLASLIQSVDSEHLLLAIEKEAAKAGIVQDILLEVNIGGEESKTGAAPELLWPLLDTAAAQQHIRVKGLMAIPPVNDDDAQNCRYLAQVYQLFVRAGERGYRNVEMQTLSMGMSGDFENAIREGATLVRIGTAIYGARDYSKK
;
A
#
# COMPACT_ATOMS: atom_id res chain seq x y z
N MET A 1 -14.09 -11.28 -17.95
CA MET A 1 -13.02 -10.84 -18.90
C MET A 1 -11.77 -11.65 -18.59
N ALA A 2 -11.03 -12.08 -19.59
CA ALA A 2 -9.81 -12.85 -19.41
C ALA A 2 -8.70 -11.99 -18.74
N GLU A 3 -7.77 -12.67 -18.08
CA GLU A 3 -6.52 -12.07 -17.58
C GLU A 3 -5.70 -11.55 -18.77
N LYS A 4 -5.04 -10.40 -18.60
CA LYS A 4 -4.22 -9.80 -19.66
C LYS A 4 -3.00 -10.68 -19.98
N THR A 5 -2.62 -10.74 -21.24
CA THR A 5 -1.35 -11.32 -21.70
C THR A 5 -0.16 -10.50 -21.20
N LEU A 6 1.04 -11.07 -21.24
CA LEU A 6 2.26 -10.34 -20.85
C LEU A 6 2.47 -9.07 -21.69
N GLU A 7 2.16 -9.11 -22.98
CA GLU A 7 2.29 -7.94 -23.85
C GLU A 7 1.28 -6.85 -23.50
N GLU A 8 0.02 -7.22 -23.23
CA GLU A 8 -0.99 -6.27 -22.75
C GLU A 8 -0.64 -5.70 -21.36
N MET A 9 -0.03 -6.48 -20.48
CA MET A 9 0.48 -6.00 -19.18
C MET A 9 1.65 -5.04 -19.39
N ARG A 10 2.57 -5.33 -20.32
CA ARG A 10 3.71 -4.46 -20.67
C ARG A 10 3.24 -3.10 -21.14
N GLN A 11 2.30 -3.08 -22.09
CA GLN A 11 1.72 -1.84 -22.59
C GLN A 11 1.02 -1.06 -21.48
N ALA A 12 0.19 -1.74 -20.67
CA ALA A 12 -0.51 -1.10 -19.55
C ALA A 12 0.44 -0.49 -18.52
N VAL A 13 1.52 -1.19 -18.14
CA VAL A 13 2.51 -0.66 -17.19
C VAL A 13 3.27 0.52 -17.80
N ALA A 14 3.60 0.49 -19.08
CA ALA A 14 4.24 1.62 -19.76
C ALA A 14 3.34 2.88 -19.74
N GLU A 15 2.06 2.73 -20.10
CA GLU A 15 1.08 3.82 -20.06
C GLU A 15 0.88 4.37 -18.64
N ILE A 16 0.81 3.48 -17.64
CA ILE A 16 0.70 3.87 -16.21
C ILE A 16 1.94 4.68 -15.80
N ARG A 17 3.14 4.22 -16.12
CA ARG A 17 4.38 4.92 -15.79
C ARG A 17 4.48 6.30 -16.45
N GLU A 18 4.03 6.42 -17.68
CA GLU A 18 3.97 7.70 -18.39
C GLU A 18 3.04 8.68 -17.68
N LYS A 19 1.82 8.24 -17.32
CA LYS A 19 0.85 9.05 -16.57
C LYS A 19 1.35 9.41 -15.17
N MET A 20 1.98 8.45 -14.46
CA MET A 20 2.61 8.73 -13.16
C MET A 20 3.67 9.83 -13.27
N ALA A 21 4.52 9.73 -14.29
CA ALA A 21 5.57 10.71 -14.51
C ALA A 21 5.02 12.09 -14.91
N ALA A 22 3.94 12.13 -15.70
CA ALA A 22 3.27 13.38 -16.05
C ALA A 22 2.67 14.06 -14.82
N ALA A 23 1.88 13.31 -14.01
CA ALA A 23 1.27 13.83 -12.79
C ALA A 23 2.30 14.33 -11.76
N ALA A 24 3.44 13.63 -11.62
CA ALA A 24 4.52 14.06 -10.74
C ALA A 24 5.15 15.38 -11.23
N ARG A 25 5.44 15.53 -12.53
CA ARG A 25 5.99 16.77 -13.10
C ARG A 25 5.03 17.94 -12.96
N GLU A 26 3.72 17.72 -13.20
CA GLU A 26 2.67 18.74 -13.02
C GLU A 26 2.64 19.27 -11.58
N ALA A 27 2.92 18.40 -10.61
CA ALA A 27 3.03 18.77 -9.20
C ALA A 27 4.42 19.29 -8.79
N GLY A 28 5.35 19.51 -9.74
CA GLY A 28 6.71 19.96 -9.44
C GLY A 28 7.57 18.93 -8.71
N ARG A 29 7.23 17.65 -8.83
CA ARG A 29 7.90 16.53 -8.12
C ARG A 29 8.76 15.68 -9.07
N ASP A 30 9.79 15.06 -8.53
CA ASP A 30 10.58 14.07 -9.28
C ASP A 30 9.73 12.81 -9.53
N PRO A 31 9.52 12.39 -10.80
CA PRO A 31 8.83 11.14 -11.13
C PRO A 31 9.45 9.90 -10.48
N ALA A 32 10.77 9.89 -10.24
CA ALA A 32 11.46 8.77 -9.60
C ALA A 32 11.10 8.61 -8.11
N ALA A 33 10.52 9.63 -7.48
CA ALA A 33 10.07 9.58 -6.09
C ALA A 33 8.72 8.85 -5.91
N VAL A 34 8.08 8.39 -7.00
CA VAL A 34 6.77 7.72 -6.94
C VAL A 34 6.90 6.25 -7.36
N GLN A 35 6.58 5.35 -6.44
CA GLN A 35 6.62 3.91 -6.65
C GLN A 35 5.29 3.35 -7.18
N LEU A 36 5.39 2.35 -8.06
CA LEU A 36 4.26 1.56 -8.54
C LEU A 36 4.18 0.24 -7.78
N CYS A 37 3.14 0.08 -6.97
CA CYS A 37 2.76 -1.18 -6.37
C CYS A 37 1.74 -1.90 -7.27
N ALA A 38 2.11 -3.06 -7.80
CA ALA A 38 1.18 -3.91 -8.52
C ALA A 38 0.34 -4.73 -7.53
N ALA A 39 -0.96 -4.45 -7.44
CA ALA A 39 -1.88 -5.18 -6.55
C ALA A 39 -2.26 -6.53 -7.18
N CYS A 40 -1.67 -7.62 -6.66
CA CYS A 40 -1.67 -8.97 -7.26
C CYS A 40 -2.88 -9.82 -6.88
N LYS A 41 -3.76 -9.33 -6.02
CA LYS A 41 -4.90 -10.09 -5.51
C LYS A 41 -5.61 -10.91 -6.61
N THR A 42 -5.86 -12.19 -6.33
CA THR A 42 -6.50 -13.17 -7.24
C THR A 42 -5.66 -13.52 -8.48
N ARG A 43 -4.37 -13.19 -8.53
CA ARG A 43 -3.49 -13.55 -9.65
C ARG A 43 -2.69 -14.80 -9.32
N THR A 44 -2.39 -15.59 -10.37
CA THR A 44 -1.55 -16.77 -10.21
C THR A 44 -0.08 -16.41 -10.02
N ALA A 45 0.69 -17.27 -9.37
CA ALA A 45 2.13 -17.10 -9.23
C ALA A 45 2.83 -16.93 -10.59
N GLN A 46 2.35 -17.64 -11.64
CA GLN A 46 2.89 -17.52 -12.98
C GLN A 46 2.66 -16.12 -13.58
N THR A 47 1.47 -15.54 -13.40
CA THR A 47 1.14 -14.19 -13.87
C THR A 47 1.99 -13.16 -13.17
N ILE A 48 2.18 -13.27 -11.85
CA ILE A 48 3.00 -12.37 -11.06
C ILE A 48 4.46 -12.45 -11.52
N ALA A 49 5.02 -13.66 -11.64
CA ALA A 49 6.39 -13.88 -12.10
C ALA A 49 6.62 -13.34 -13.52
N ALA A 50 5.65 -13.54 -14.43
CA ALA A 50 5.73 -12.98 -15.78
C ALA A 50 5.77 -11.45 -15.77
N SER A 51 5.05 -10.81 -14.85
CA SER A 51 5.03 -9.35 -14.72
C SER A 51 6.25 -8.78 -13.99
N ALA A 52 7.05 -9.60 -13.30
CA ALA A 52 8.19 -9.13 -12.51
C ALA A 52 9.31 -8.51 -13.34
N GLY A 53 9.41 -8.84 -14.64
CA GLY A 53 10.33 -8.18 -15.59
C GLY A 53 9.88 -6.80 -16.05
N LEU A 54 8.67 -6.36 -15.70
CA LEU A 54 8.13 -5.05 -16.04
C LEU A 54 8.60 -3.99 -15.04
N PRO A 55 8.53 -2.70 -15.36
CA PRO A 55 8.89 -1.61 -14.45
C PRO A 55 7.85 -1.43 -13.32
N ILE A 56 7.69 -2.45 -12.49
CA ILE A 56 6.92 -2.50 -11.26
C ILE A 56 7.94 -2.44 -10.11
N ASP A 57 7.72 -1.61 -9.09
CA ASP A 57 8.68 -1.48 -8.00
C ASP A 57 8.42 -2.51 -6.90
N VAL A 58 7.16 -2.80 -6.62
CA VAL A 58 6.74 -3.66 -5.52
C VAL A 58 5.44 -4.39 -5.85
N PHE A 59 5.26 -5.57 -5.29
CA PHE A 59 4.02 -6.34 -5.39
C PHE A 59 3.18 -6.21 -4.13
N GLY A 60 1.86 -6.04 -4.25
CA GLY A 60 0.95 -5.89 -3.13
C GLY A 60 -0.07 -7.02 -3.04
N GLU A 61 -0.18 -7.65 -1.87
CA GLU A 61 -1.12 -8.74 -1.60
C GLU A 61 -2.19 -8.35 -0.60
N ASN A 62 -3.42 -8.79 -0.86
CA ASN A 62 -4.56 -8.52 0.01
C ASN A 62 -4.86 -9.68 0.98
N HIS A 63 -4.44 -10.90 0.65
CA HIS A 63 -4.74 -12.10 1.42
C HIS A 63 -3.46 -12.79 1.87
N VAL A 64 -3.40 -13.17 3.15
CA VAL A 64 -2.23 -13.82 3.73
C VAL A 64 -1.88 -15.13 3.03
N GLN A 65 -2.90 -15.89 2.60
CA GLN A 65 -2.71 -17.14 1.88
C GLN A 65 -2.04 -16.91 0.53
N GLU A 66 -2.45 -15.85 -0.21
CA GLU A 66 -1.86 -15.49 -1.50
C GLU A 66 -0.42 -15.03 -1.30
N LEU A 67 -0.15 -14.17 -0.30
CA LEU A 67 1.21 -13.75 0.04
C LEU A 67 2.13 -14.95 0.28
N CYS A 68 1.73 -15.88 1.15
CA CYS A 68 2.54 -17.07 1.45
C CYS A 68 2.76 -17.92 0.20
N ALA A 69 1.70 -18.28 -0.54
CA ALA A 69 1.80 -19.12 -1.71
C ALA A 69 2.67 -18.52 -2.82
N ASN A 70 2.53 -17.22 -3.08
CA ASN A 70 3.30 -16.50 -4.09
C ASN A 70 4.76 -16.32 -3.67
N TYR A 71 5.02 -16.10 -2.38
CA TYR A 71 6.37 -16.03 -1.83
C TYR A 71 7.09 -17.38 -1.96
N ASP A 72 6.45 -18.48 -1.53
CA ASP A 72 6.99 -19.84 -1.60
C ASP A 72 7.25 -20.28 -3.05
N ALA A 73 6.41 -19.82 -3.98
CA ALA A 73 6.61 -20.03 -5.42
C ALA A 73 7.70 -19.16 -6.06
N GLY A 74 8.32 -18.23 -5.31
CA GLY A 74 9.28 -17.26 -5.85
C GLY A 74 8.70 -16.29 -6.88
N ALA A 75 7.38 -16.05 -6.83
CA ALA A 75 6.66 -15.29 -7.85
C ALA A 75 7.09 -13.82 -7.96
N TYR A 76 7.63 -13.25 -6.89
CA TYR A 76 8.07 -11.85 -6.87
C TYR A 76 9.43 -11.63 -7.52
N CYS A 77 10.18 -12.71 -7.86
CA CYS A 77 11.47 -12.66 -8.55
C CYS A 77 12.48 -11.69 -7.89
N GLY A 78 12.54 -11.66 -6.56
CA GLY A 78 13.43 -10.81 -5.76
C GLY A 78 12.94 -9.38 -5.54
N LYS A 79 11.82 -8.98 -6.10
CA LYS A 79 11.19 -7.69 -5.78
C LYS A 79 10.49 -7.72 -4.41
N PRO A 80 10.41 -6.59 -3.69
CA PRO A 80 9.72 -6.53 -2.42
C PRO A 80 8.23 -6.83 -2.59
N SER A 81 7.64 -7.45 -1.55
CA SER A 81 6.20 -7.64 -1.42
C SER A 81 5.66 -6.84 -0.24
N HIS A 82 4.53 -6.18 -0.41
CA HIS A 82 3.78 -5.48 0.63
C HIS A 82 2.49 -6.21 0.95
N PHE A 83 2.09 -6.20 2.21
CA PHE A 83 0.75 -6.61 2.60
C PHE A 83 -0.15 -5.38 2.64
N ILE A 84 -1.19 -5.34 1.79
CA ILE A 84 -2.05 -4.18 1.58
C ILE A 84 -3.54 -4.45 1.89
N GLY A 85 -3.88 -5.64 2.39
CA GLY A 85 -5.23 -6.01 2.80
C GLY A 85 -5.42 -5.97 4.31
N HIS A 86 -6.65 -6.18 4.78
CA HIS A 86 -6.94 -6.24 6.21
C HIS A 86 -6.20 -7.42 6.88
N LEU A 87 -5.40 -7.12 7.91
CA LEU A 87 -4.60 -8.11 8.63
C LEU A 87 -5.27 -8.52 9.94
N GLN A 88 -5.71 -9.75 10.01
CA GLN A 88 -6.19 -10.35 11.26
C GLN A 88 -5.00 -10.71 12.17
N THR A 89 -5.12 -10.47 13.48
CA THR A 89 -4.03 -10.68 14.45
C THR A 89 -3.52 -12.13 14.51
N ASN A 90 -4.40 -13.11 14.30
CA ASN A 90 -4.03 -14.53 14.25
C ASN A 90 -3.21 -14.93 13.00
N LYS A 91 -3.07 -14.03 12.03
CA LYS A 91 -2.32 -14.25 10.79
C LYS A 91 -0.96 -13.54 10.76
N ILE A 92 -0.68 -12.65 11.72
CA ILE A 92 0.54 -11.82 11.75
C ILE A 92 1.80 -12.66 11.53
N LYS A 93 1.96 -13.78 12.25
CA LYS A 93 3.14 -14.65 12.14
C LYS A 93 3.46 -15.12 10.71
N LYS A 94 2.43 -15.21 9.85
CA LYS A 94 2.58 -15.65 8.47
C LYS A 94 2.98 -14.52 7.51
N VAL A 95 2.83 -13.26 7.95
CA VAL A 95 3.14 -12.07 7.15
C VAL A 95 4.52 -11.53 7.47
N LEU A 96 4.93 -11.64 8.76
CA LEU A 96 6.22 -11.18 9.24
C LEU A 96 7.39 -11.84 8.48
N GLY A 97 8.30 -11.00 7.99
CA GLY A 97 9.45 -11.42 7.21
C GLY A 97 9.15 -11.80 5.74
N LEU A 98 7.88 -11.99 5.36
CA LEU A 98 7.47 -12.16 3.97
C LEU A 98 7.11 -10.83 3.31
N ALA A 99 6.32 -9.99 4.00
CA ALA A 99 6.04 -8.63 3.54
C ALA A 99 7.10 -7.68 4.08
N SER A 100 7.77 -6.96 3.18
CA SER A 100 8.72 -5.90 3.55
C SER A 100 8.02 -4.71 4.21
N LEU A 101 6.72 -4.51 3.93
CA LEU A 101 5.90 -3.44 4.48
C LEU A 101 4.45 -3.93 4.68
N ILE A 102 3.89 -3.74 5.88
CA ILE A 102 2.47 -3.95 6.16
C ILE A 102 1.79 -2.58 6.13
N GLN A 103 0.88 -2.36 5.17
CA GLN A 103 0.30 -1.02 4.93
C GLN A 103 -1.01 -0.77 5.67
N SER A 104 -1.61 -1.79 6.29
CA SER A 104 -2.99 -1.80 6.78
C SER A 104 -3.10 -1.83 8.31
N VAL A 105 -2.23 -1.10 9.02
CA VAL A 105 -2.30 -1.03 10.48
C VAL A 105 -3.24 0.09 10.88
N ASP A 106 -4.42 -0.27 11.39
CA ASP A 106 -5.55 0.63 11.62
C ASP A 106 -5.93 0.80 13.10
N SER A 107 -5.26 0.09 14.00
CA SER A 107 -5.63 0.08 15.41
C SER A 107 -4.44 -0.20 16.33
N GLU A 108 -4.51 0.30 17.56
CA GLU A 108 -3.52 0.03 18.60
C GLU A 108 -3.41 -1.48 18.87
N HIS A 109 -4.56 -2.19 18.89
CA HIS A 109 -4.58 -3.64 19.09
C HIS A 109 -3.75 -4.38 18.03
N LEU A 110 -3.91 -4.04 16.74
CA LEU A 110 -3.14 -4.65 15.66
C LEU A 110 -1.66 -4.25 15.74
N LEU A 111 -1.37 -2.98 16.00
CA LEU A 111 -0.01 -2.45 16.15
C LEU A 111 0.76 -3.21 17.25
N LEU A 112 0.19 -3.31 18.44
CA LEU A 112 0.83 -4.03 19.56
C LEU A 112 0.94 -5.54 19.32
N ALA A 113 -0.01 -6.11 18.58
CA ALA A 113 0.08 -7.53 18.19
C ALA A 113 1.23 -7.77 17.20
N ILE A 114 1.46 -6.85 16.23
CA ILE A 114 2.61 -6.91 15.32
C ILE A 114 3.91 -6.75 16.10
N GLU A 115 4.04 -5.74 16.97
CA GLU A 115 5.20 -5.55 17.85
C GLU A 115 5.56 -6.82 18.60
N LYS A 116 4.57 -7.42 19.27
CA LYS A 116 4.74 -8.64 20.08
C LYS A 116 5.27 -9.82 19.24
N GLU A 117 4.73 -10.02 18.05
CA GLU A 117 5.14 -11.15 17.21
C GLU A 117 6.48 -10.86 16.51
N ALA A 118 6.76 -9.60 16.12
CA ALA A 118 8.05 -9.17 15.58
C ALA A 118 9.17 -9.34 16.62
N ALA A 119 8.92 -8.96 17.89
CA ALA A 119 9.84 -9.17 19.01
C ALA A 119 10.20 -10.65 19.19
N LYS A 120 9.20 -11.55 19.14
CA LYS A 120 9.44 -13.00 19.23
C LYS A 120 10.26 -13.53 18.05
N ALA A 121 10.08 -12.95 16.88
CA ALA A 121 10.83 -13.32 15.67
C ALA A 121 12.22 -12.67 15.60
N GLY A 122 12.55 -11.74 16.51
CA GLY A 122 13.82 -11.00 16.50
C GLY A 122 14.01 -10.08 15.31
N ILE A 123 12.91 -9.54 14.74
CA ILE A 123 12.94 -8.65 13.57
C ILE A 123 12.32 -7.29 13.91
N VAL A 124 12.60 -6.30 13.06
CA VAL A 124 11.89 -5.02 13.04
C VAL A 124 11.01 -4.99 11.78
N GLN A 125 9.70 -4.85 11.96
CA GLN A 125 8.73 -4.82 10.86
C GLN A 125 8.38 -3.39 10.49
N ASP A 126 8.54 -3.04 9.22
CA ASP A 126 8.06 -1.78 8.66
C ASP A 126 6.55 -1.82 8.47
N ILE A 127 5.87 -0.74 8.87
CA ILE A 127 4.42 -0.60 8.79
C ILE A 127 4.01 0.78 8.26
N LEU A 128 2.82 0.87 7.68
CA LEU A 128 2.09 2.14 7.51
C LEU A 128 0.85 2.12 8.41
N LEU A 129 0.48 3.30 8.88
CA LEU A 129 -0.81 3.47 9.56
C LEU A 129 -1.88 3.76 8.52
N GLU A 130 -2.96 2.96 8.53
CA GLU A 130 -4.09 3.15 7.62
C GLU A 130 -5.08 4.15 8.22
N VAL A 131 -5.41 5.20 7.46
CA VAL A 131 -6.34 6.27 7.87
C VAL A 131 -7.61 6.19 7.04
N ASN A 132 -8.77 6.13 7.72
CA ASN A 132 -10.10 6.21 7.13
C ASN A 132 -10.52 7.68 6.98
N ILE A 133 -10.03 8.34 5.94
CA ILE A 133 -10.25 9.77 5.73
C ILE A 133 -11.71 10.13 5.42
N GLY A 134 -12.48 9.18 4.91
CA GLY A 134 -13.89 9.39 4.56
C GLY A 134 -14.86 9.14 5.72
N GLY A 135 -14.40 8.56 6.83
CA GLY A 135 -15.25 8.22 7.97
C GLY A 135 -16.33 7.17 7.65
N GLU A 136 -16.13 6.34 6.61
CA GLU A 136 -17.07 5.29 6.24
C GLU A 136 -16.94 4.09 7.19
N GLU A 137 -17.99 3.76 7.96
CA GLU A 137 -17.98 2.64 8.91
C GLU A 137 -17.70 1.28 8.26
N SER A 138 -17.98 1.14 6.97
CA SER A 138 -17.76 -0.09 6.21
C SER A 138 -16.31 -0.30 5.76
N LYS A 139 -15.43 0.69 5.94
CA LYS A 139 -14.03 0.63 5.53
C LYS A 139 -13.10 0.50 6.73
N THR A 140 -11.96 -0.16 6.48
CA THR A 140 -10.83 -0.21 7.41
C THR A 140 -10.14 1.15 7.53
N GLY A 141 -9.26 1.27 8.49
CA GLY A 141 -8.51 2.49 8.76
C GLY A 141 -8.94 3.19 10.05
N ALA A 142 -7.98 3.74 10.76
CA ALA A 142 -8.24 4.55 11.95
C ALA A 142 -8.88 5.89 11.55
N ALA A 143 -9.80 6.37 12.38
CA ALA A 143 -10.29 7.74 12.22
C ALA A 143 -9.11 8.74 12.31
N PRO A 144 -9.12 9.86 11.58
CA PRO A 144 -8.01 10.81 11.55
C PRO A 144 -7.54 11.29 12.92
N GLU A 145 -8.45 11.40 13.87
CA GLU A 145 -8.18 11.81 15.25
C GLU A 145 -7.36 10.76 16.03
N LEU A 146 -7.52 9.48 15.68
CA LEU A 146 -6.82 8.36 16.30
C LEU A 146 -5.39 8.18 15.78
N LEU A 147 -5.00 8.88 14.72
CA LEU A 147 -3.64 8.83 14.19
C LEU A 147 -2.60 9.21 15.24
N TRP A 148 -2.87 10.23 16.03
CA TRP A 148 -1.91 10.75 17.02
C TRP A 148 -1.66 9.77 18.16
N PRO A 149 -2.68 9.22 18.85
CA PRO A 149 -2.48 8.16 19.82
C PRO A 149 -1.76 6.93 19.26
N LEU A 150 -2.05 6.54 17.98
CA LEU A 150 -1.35 5.42 17.34
C LEU A 150 0.14 5.70 17.13
N LEU A 151 0.49 6.93 16.73
CA LEU A 151 1.88 7.36 16.60
C LEU A 151 2.59 7.39 17.95
N ASP A 152 1.93 7.89 19.00
CA ASP A 152 2.47 7.88 20.38
C ASP A 152 2.75 6.44 20.85
N THR A 153 1.80 5.52 20.61
CA THR A 153 1.99 4.10 20.92
C THR A 153 3.13 3.50 20.10
N ALA A 154 3.20 3.78 18.79
CA ALA A 154 4.24 3.25 17.90
C ALA A 154 5.65 3.74 18.31
N ALA A 155 5.77 5.01 18.69
CA ALA A 155 7.04 5.60 19.11
C ALA A 155 7.65 4.94 20.36
N ALA A 156 6.83 4.29 21.17
CA ALA A 156 7.26 3.55 22.35
C ALA A 156 7.74 2.13 22.06
N GLN A 157 7.52 1.61 20.84
CA GLN A 157 7.85 0.24 20.44
C GLN A 157 9.29 0.11 19.92
N GLN A 158 9.80 -1.13 19.82
CA GLN A 158 11.19 -1.41 19.41
C GLN A 158 11.28 -2.32 18.17
N HIS A 159 10.24 -3.08 17.87
CA HIS A 159 10.24 -4.08 16.80
C HIS A 159 9.27 -3.73 15.66
N ILE A 160 8.77 -2.50 15.67
CA ILE A 160 8.07 -1.91 14.53
C ILE A 160 8.71 -0.56 14.16
N ARG A 161 8.53 -0.18 12.89
CA ARG A 161 8.93 1.14 12.38
C ARG A 161 7.84 1.67 11.47
N VAL A 162 7.26 2.82 11.82
CA VAL A 162 6.26 3.47 10.98
C VAL A 162 6.97 4.20 9.84
N LYS A 163 6.71 3.78 8.61
CA LYS A 163 7.30 4.36 7.39
C LYS A 163 6.38 5.36 6.70
N GLY A 164 5.20 5.61 7.25
CA GLY A 164 4.27 6.57 6.67
C GLY A 164 2.79 6.20 6.88
N LEU A 165 1.96 6.69 5.96
CA LEU A 165 0.51 6.50 6.00
C LEU A 165 -0.01 5.77 4.76
N MET A 166 -1.16 5.09 4.92
CA MET A 166 -1.95 4.54 3.84
C MET A 166 -3.37 5.06 3.93
N ALA A 167 -4.02 5.31 2.80
CA ALA A 167 -5.44 5.63 2.74
C ALA A 167 -6.11 5.09 1.49
N ILE A 168 -7.41 4.79 1.62
CA ILE A 168 -8.32 4.48 0.52
C ILE A 168 -9.51 5.45 0.64
N PRO A 169 -9.47 6.60 -0.04
CA PRO A 169 -10.58 7.55 -0.01
C PRO A 169 -11.91 6.93 -0.46
N PRO A 170 -13.05 7.51 -0.08
CA PRO A 170 -14.34 7.14 -0.63
C PRO A 170 -14.34 7.17 -2.16
N VAL A 171 -14.96 6.15 -2.76
CA VAL A 171 -15.20 6.17 -4.20
C VAL A 171 -16.27 7.23 -4.47
N ASN A 172 -15.96 8.22 -5.28
CA ASN A 172 -16.91 9.18 -5.77
C ASN A 172 -16.55 9.62 -7.20
N ASP A 173 -17.52 10.13 -7.93
CA ASP A 173 -17.36 10.59 -9.31
C ASP A 173 -16.94 12.08 -9.39
N ASP A 174 -16.74 12.76 -8.25
CA ASP A 174 -16.27 14.13 -8.16
C ASP A 174 -14.75 14.16 -7.88
N ASP A 175 -13.97 14.43 -8.91
CA ASP A 175 -12.52 14.57 -8.81
C ASP A 175 -12.09 15.62 -7.77
N ALA A 176 -12.84 16.72 -7.65
CA ALA A 176 -12.51 17.77 -6.67
C ALA A 176 -12.70 17.27 -5.23
N GLN A 177 -13.72 16.45 -4.97
CA GLN A 177 -13.92 15.83 -3.65
C GLN A 177 -12.85 14.76 -3.38
N ASN A 178 -12.48 13.97 -4.38
CA ASN A 178 -11.39 13.00 -4.28
C ASN A 178 -10.07 13.70 -3.92
N CYS A 179 -9.70 14.77 -4.64
CA CYS A 179 -8.50 15.57 -4.34
C CYS A 179 -8.53 16.15 -2.92
N ARG A 180 -9.69 16.61 -2.41
CA ARG A 180 -9.79 17.09 -1.01
C ARG A 180 -9.45 16.01 0.00
N TYR A 181 -9.93 14.78 -0.16
CA TYR A 181 -9.56 13.67 0.72
C TYR A 181 -8.06 13.36 0.64
N LEU A 182 -7.51 13.29 -0.57
CA LEU A 182 -6.09 13.02 -0.78
C LEU A 182 -5.21 14.11 -0.15
N ALA A 183 -5.56 15.39 -0.35
CA ALA A 183 -4.89 16.53 0.28
C ALA A 183 -4.94 16.47 1.81
N GLN A 184 -6.08 16.07 2.40
CA GLN A 184 -6.19 15.90 3.85
C GLN A 184 -5.25 14.81 4.38
N VAL A 185 -5.14 13.67 3.68
CA VAL A 185 -4.19 12.61 4.05
C VAL A 185 -2.75 13.11 3.96
N TYR A 186 -2.41 13.87 2.91
CA TYR A 186 -1.09 14.49 2.78
C TYR A 186 -0.78 15.45 3.93
N GLN A 187 -1.74 16.27 4.37
CA GLN A 187 -1.55 17.16 5.52
C GLN A 187 -1.29 16.37 6.83
N LEU A 188 -1.98 15.24 7.03
CA LEU A 188 -1.70 14.36 8.17
C LEU A 188 -0.29 13.78 8.09
N PHE A 189 0.13 13.35 6.91
CA PHE A 189 1.48 12.80 6.66
C PHE A 189 2.58 13.83 6.96
N VAL A 190 2.45 15.06 6.48
CA VAL A 190 3.42 16.14 6.73
C VAL A 190 3.49 16.46 8.23
N ARG A 191 2.33 16.69 8.86
CA ARG A 191 2.25 16.99 10.31
C ARG A 191 2.80 15.88 11.19
N ALA A 192 2.62 14.63 10.79
CA ALA A 192 3.20 13.48 11.50
C ALA A 192 4.73 13.47 11.41
N GLY A 193 5.28 13.82 10.24
CA GLY A 193 6.74 13.94 10.03
C GLY A 193 7.38 15.06 10.86
N GLU A 194 6.68 16.18 11.05
CA GLU A 194 7.17 17.33 11.82
C GLU A 194 7.28 17.06 13.33
N ARG A 195 6.58 16.04 13.86
CA ARG A 195 6.59 15.74 15.30
C ARG A 195 7.86 15.07 15.81
N GLY A 196 8.71 14.53 14.93
CA GLY A 196 10.00 13.96 15.29
C GLY A 196 9.91 12.74 16.22
N TYR A 197 8.88 11.93 16.06
CA TYR A 197 8.72 10.67 16.81
C TYR A 197 9.87 9.71 16.56
N ARG A 198 10.33 9.01 17.60
CA ARG A 198 11.23 7.88 17.44
C ARG A 198 10.50 6.74 16.71
N ASN A 199 11.18 5.99 15.86
CA ASN A 199 10.65 4.90 15.04
C ASN A 199 9.57 5.32 14.01
N VAL A 200 9.45 6.62 13.72
CA VAL A 200 8.49 7.14 12.74
C VAL A 200 9.23 7.94 11.69
N GLU A 201 9.15 7.49 10.46
CA GLU A 201 9.76 8.11 9.29
C GLU A 201 8.68 8.27 8.22
N MET A 202 8.20 9.49 7.98
CA MET A 202 7.17 9.76 6.97
C MET A 202 7.78 9.78 5.57
N GLN A 203 8.12 8.59 5.04
CA GLN A 203 8.73 8.38 3.72
C GLN A 203 7.72 7.90 2.68
N THR A 204 6.73 7.10 3.11
CA THR A 204 5.77 6.47 2.20
C THR A 204 4.36 6.98 2.46
N LEU A 205 3.80 7.66 1.46
CA LEU A 205 2.38 8.00 1.42
C LEU A 205 1.71 7.12 0.36
N SER A 206 1.07 6.05 0.83
CA SER A 206 0.42 5.06 0.00
C SER A 206 -1.05 5.43 -0.20
N MET A 207 -1.39 6.01 -1.33
CA MET A 207 -2.75 6.35 -1.73
C MET A 207 -2.86 6.41 -3.26
N GLY A 208 -4.06 6.24 -3.78
CA GLY A 208 -4.32 6.19 -5.21
C GLY A 208 -4.33 4.76 -5.77
N MET A 209 -5.35 4.50 -6.58
CA MET A 209 -5.60 3.23 -7.27
C MET A 209 -5.83 3.48 -8.77
N SER A 210 -6.29 2.46 -9.51
CA SER A 210 -6.47 2.54 -10.96
C SER A 210 -7.32 3.71 -11.46
N GLY A 211 -8.25 4.23 -10.64
CA GLY A 211 -9.16 5.32 -11.03
C GLY A 211 -8.71 6.73 -10.61
N ASP A 212 -7.77 6.84 -9.65
CA ASP A 212 -7.45 8.13 -9.02
C ASP A 212 -5.94 8.35 -8.75
N PHE A 213 -5.08 7.46 -9.25
CA PHE A 213 -3.64 7.54 -8.94
C PHE A 213 -2.97 8.83 -9.44
N GLU A 214 -3.45 9.41 -10.55
CA GLU A 214 -2.92 10.68 -11.07
C GLU A 214 -3.20 11.82 -10.09
N ASN A 215 -4.44 11.92 -9.59
CA ASN A 215 -4.82 12.86 -8.53
C ASN A 215 -4.02 12.62 -7.25
N ALA A 216 -3.89 11.34 -6.83
CA ALA A 216 -3.11 11.00 -5.66
C ALA A 216 -1.65 11.44 -5.76
N ILE A 217 -1.03 11.31 -6.94
CA ILE A 217 0.35 11.78 -7.18
C ILE A 217 0.43 13.31 -7.10
N ARG A 218 -0.53 14.03 -7.70
CA ARG A 218 -0.58 15.51 -7.60
C ARG A 218 -0.71 15.97 -6.15
N GLU A 219 -1.46 15.22 -5.34
CA GLU A 219 -1.68 15.49 -3.91
C GLU A 219 -0.60 14.86 -2.99
N GLY A 220 0.52 14.39 -3.54
CA GLY A 220 1.70 14.02 -2.75
C GLY A 220 1.95 12.52 -2.54
N ALA A 221 1.15 11.60 -3.11
CA ALA A 221 1.42 10.17 -3.00
C ALA A 221 2.86 9.82 -3.43
N THR A 222 3.52 8.96 -2.67
CA THR A 222 4.83 8.41 -3.02
C THR A 222 4.75 6.94 -3.44
N LEU A 223 3.57 6.31 -3.25
CA LEU A 223 3.29 4.95 -3.68
C LEU A 223 1.83 4.86 -4.12
N VAL A 224 1.60 4.36 -5.34
CA VAL A 224 0.26 4.08 -5.89
C VAL A 224 0.05 2.58 -6.06
N ARG A 225 -1.18 2.09 -5.83
CA ARG A 225 -1.52 0.66 -5.85
C ARG A 225 -2.45 0.34 -7.00
N ILE A 226 -1.91 -0.24 -8.05
CA ILE A 226 -2.65 -0.48 -9.30
C ILE A 226 -2.78 -1.98 -9.57
N GLY A 227 -4.00 -2.46 -9.70
CA GLY A 227 -4.29 -3.88 -9.98
C GLY A 227 -5.01 -4.07 -11.30
N THR A 228 -6.27 -3.65 -11.39
CA THR A 228 -7.14 -3.88 -12.54
C THR A 228 -6.59 -3.31 -13.85
N ALA A 229 -5.95 -2.15 -13.80
CA ALA A 229 -5.36 -1.56 -15.00
C ALA A 229 -4.16 -2.37 -15.52
N ILE A 230 -3.39 -3.05 -14.63
CA ILE A 230 -2.25 -3.90 -15.03
C ILE A 230 -2.74 -5.26 -15.50
N TYR A 231 -3.55 -5.97 -14.67
CA TYR A 231 -3.84 -7.39 -14.86
C TYR A 231 -5.20 -7.67 -15.52
N GLY A 232 -6.04 -6.68 -15.74
CA GLY A 232 -7.42 -6.84 -16.21
C GLY A 232 -8.43 -7.04 -15.06
N ALA A 233 -9.71 -7.16 -15.41
CA ALA A 233 -10.79 -7.37 -14.45
C ALA A 233 -10.63 -8.71 -13.72
N ARG A 234 -11.21 -8.79 -12.52
CA ARG A 234 -11.17 -10.00 -11.70
C ARG A 234 -12.10 -11.06 -12.24
N ASP A 235 -11.62 -12.29 -12.23
CA ASP A 235 -12.45 -13.47 -12.44
C ASP A 235 -12.92 -14.00 -11.07
N TYR A 236 -14.17 -13.72 -10.71
CA TYR A 236 -14.77 -14.20 -9.46
C TYR A 236 -15.35 -15.63 -9.57
N SER A 237 -15.26 -16.25 -10.75
CA SER A 237 -15.78 -17.62 -10.98
C SER A 237 -14.86 -18.72 -10.44
N LYS A 238 -13.64 -18.37 -10.04
CA LYS A 238 -12.61 -19.30 -9.52
C LYS A 238 -12.49 -19.24 -8.00
N LYS A 239 -13.62 -19.22 -7.29
CA LYS A 239 -13.65 -19.44 -5.84
C LYS A 239 -13.88 -20.90 -5.52
#